data_813d57de95431d07c39ef5de0467ef9c
#
_entry.id   813d57de95431d07c39ef5de0467ef9c
#
_cell.length_a   1.000
_cell.length_b   1.000
_cell.length_c   1.000
_cell.angle_alpha   90.00
_cell.angle_beta   90.00
_cell.angle_gamma   90.00
#
_symmetry.space_group_name_H-M   'P 1'
#
loop_
_entity.id
_entity.type
_entity.pdbx_description
1 polymer ?
#
loop_
_entity_poly.entity_id
_entity_poly.type
_entity_poly.pdbx_seq_one_letter_code
_entity_poly.pdbx_strand_id
1 'polypeptide(L)'
;FSQAAALVPIVKYNPAYASTIGKWMLNLANACRLFYADEHPRNRQSSSIWEGDPQHVICYEGLRKDLYHGNHFEPFQGLLSDEGPYAIGDQVKTMSSATDICLYGSAWVGMLASIVDTTNVECILQLDCNATDFYSTRKYPTYLLFNPYFEAKEVTLNQHFTEPTDLYDLVSKKYIKKNCTGETSIILNPDNAITIVCIPSSAKKTKKHGKLIVDGEIVDYRL
;
A
#
# COMPACT_ATOMS: atom_id res chain seq x y z
N PHE A 1 -1.69 4.43 -8.81
CA PHE A 1 -0.52 3.80 -8.15
C PHE A 1 0.57 4.82 -7.81
N SER A 2 0.88 5.76 -8.70
CA SER A 2 1.88 6.81 -8.45
C SER A 2 1.61 7.61 -7.17
N GLN A 3 0.34 7.87 -6.86
CA GLN A 3 -0.05 8.57 -5.64
C GLN A 3 0.28 7.77 -4.38
N ALA A 4 0.22 6.43 -4.41
CA ALA A 4 0.58 5.60 -3.28
C ALA A 4 2.05 5.79 -2.88
N ALA A 5 2.94 5.87 -3.87
CA ALA A 5 4.36 6.10 -3.66
C ALA A 5 4.65 7.43 -2.92
N ALA A 6 3.80 8.44 -3.12
CA ALA A 6 3.95 9.73 -2.45
C ALA A 6 3.21 9.80 -1.11
N LEU A 7 2.01 9.23 -1.03
CA LEU A 7 1.12 9.40 0.13
C LEU A 7 1.48 8.49 1.30
N VAL A 8 1.89 7.24 1.04
CA VAL A 8 2.20 6.30 2.13
C VAL A 8 3.34 6.79 3.02
N PRO A 9 4.48 7.30 2.50
CA PRO A 9 5.53 7.85 3.34
C PRO A 9 5.12 9.08 4.17
N ILE A 10 4.10 9.84 3.75
CA ILE A 10 3.66 11.05 4.46
C ILE A 10 3.28 10.77 5.91
N VAL A 11 2.76 9.59 6.22
CA VAL A 11 2.36 9.23 7.60
C VAL A 11 3.52 9.26 8.59
N LYS A 12 4.75 9.10 8.15
CA LYS A 12 5.95 9.23 8.99
C LYS A 12 6.14 10.66 9.49
N TYR A 13 5.78 11.63 8.65
CA TYR A 13 5.96 13.05 8.92
C TYR A 13 4.70 13.69 9.51
N ASN A 14 3.53 13.15 9.16
CA ASN A 14 2.24 13.60 9.67
C ASN A 14 1.30 12.41 9.92
N PRO A 15 1.38 11.77 11.09
CA PRO A 15 0.57 10.59 11.43
C PRO A 15 -0.95 10.85 11.47
N ALA A 16 -1.38 12.10 11.50
CA ALA A 16 -2.80 12.45 11.43
C ALA A 16 -3.49 11.93 10.15
N TYR A 17 -2.72 11.69 9.10
CA TYR A 17 -3.24 11.12 7.84
C TYR A 17 -3.31 9.59 7.83
N ALA A 18 -2.87 8.89 8.87
CA ALA A 18 -2.76 7.43 8.87
C ALA A 18 -4.09 6.73 8.51
N SER A 19 -5.20 7.07 9.17
CA SER A 19 -6.51 6.51 8.85
C SER A 19 -6.96 6.82 7.43
N THR A 20 -6.81 8.06 7.00
CA THR A 20 -7.23 8.48 5.65
C THR A 20 -6.46 7.74 4.57
N ILE A 21 -5.13 7.64 4.73
CA ILE A 21 -4.28 6.94 3.76
C ILE A 21 -4.50 5.43 3.81
N GLY A 22 -4.67 4.85 5.00
CA GLY A 22 -4.99 3.43 5.14
C GLY A 22 -6.31 3.06 4.46
N LYS A 23 -7.37 3.83 4.68
CA LYS A 23 -8.67 3.66 3.99
C LYS A 23 -8.53 3.83 2.48
N TRP A 24 -7.81 4.84 2.05
CA TRP A 24 -7.59 5.09 0.63
C TRP A 24 -6.82 3.96 -0.04
N MET A 25 -5.76 3.45 0.59
CA MET A 25 -4.98 2.33 0.06
C MET A 25 -5.81 1.05 -0.05
N LEU A 26 -6.65 0.76 0.94
CA LEU A 26 -7.56 -0.38 0.89
C LEU A 26 -8.59 -0.23 -0.25
N ASN A 27 -9.15 0.97 -0.43
CA ASN A 27 -10.08 1.24 -1.51
C ASN A 27 -9.39 1.21 -2.88
N LEU A 28 -8.17 1.67 -3.00
CA LEU A 28 -7.38 1.58 -4.23
C LEU A 28 -7.16 0.12 -4.64
N ALA A 29 -6.78 -0.75 -3.70
CA ALA A 29 -6.62 -2.17 -3.96
C ALA A 29 -7.96 -2.84 -4.37
N ASN A 30 -9.07 -2.46 -3.76
CA ASN A 30 -10.39 -2.98 -4.07
C ASN A 30 -11.00 -2.39 -5.35
N ALA A 31 -10.62 -1.20 -5.75
CA ALA A 31 -11.17 -0.56 -6.94
C ALA A 31 -10.95 -1.42 -8.21
N CYS A 32 -9.80 -2.02 -8.37
CA CYS A 32 -9.53 -2.92 -9.49
C CYS A 32 -10.47 -4.15 -9.45
N ARG A 33 -10.71 -4.71 -8.27
CA ARG A 33 -11.64 -5.84 -8.10
C ARG A 33 -13.09 -5.44 -8.39
N LEU A 34 -13.48 -4.26 -7.96
CA LEU A 34 -14.82 -3.73 -8.20
C LEU A 34 -15.12 -3.59 -9.69
N PHE A 35 -14.16 -3.10 -10.46
CA PHE A 35 -14.34 -2.91 -11.90
C PHE A 35 -14.28 -4.21 -12.70
N TYR A 36 -13.63 -5.26 -12.17
CA TYR A 36 -13.35 -6.48 -12.92
C TYR A 36 -13.69 -7.76 -12.14
N ALA A 37 -14.56 -7.67 -11.14
CA ALA A 37 -14.83 -8.75 -10.20
C ALA A 37 -15.29 -10.05 -10.90
N ASP A 38 -16.14 -9.92 -11.90
CA ASP A 38 -16.78 -11.04 -12.60
C ASP A 38 -16.06 -11.39 -13.92
N GLU A 39 -14.98 -10.72 -14.23
CA GLU A 39 -14.23 -10.91 -15.47
C GLU A 39 -13.06 -11.88 -15.26
N HIS A 40 -12.89 -12.81 -16.19
CA HIS A 40 -11.68 -13.61 -16.22
C HIS A 40 -10.45 -12.69 -16.42
N PRO A 41 -9.34 -12.87 -15.68
CA PRO A 41 -8.18 -11.97 -15.75
C PRO A 41 -7.67 -11.69 -17.16
N ARG A 42 -7.74 -12.65 -18.07
CA ARG A 42 -7.34 -12.47 -19.47
C ARG A 42 -8.14 -11.39 -20.19
N ASN A 43 -9.38 -11.16 -19.80
CA ASN A 43 -10.24 -10.13 -20.42
C ASN A 43 -9.94 -8.72 -19.91
N ARG A 44 -9.07 -8.59 -18.93
CA ARG A 44 -8.62 -7.30 -18.38
C ARG A 44 -7.44 -6.71 -19.14
N GLN A 45 -6.89 -7.46 -20.09
CA GLN A 45 -5.73 -7.08 -20.88
C GLN A 45 -6.18 -6.42 -22.18
N SER A 46 -5.59 -5.25 -22.50
CA SER A 46 -6.07 -4.41 -23.59
C SER A 46 -5.62 -4.86 -24.97
N SER A 47 -4.47 -5.49 -25.09
CA SER A 47 -3.84 -5.70 -26.41
C SER A 47 -3.58 -7.15 -26.75
N SER A 48 -3.21 -7.93 -25.82
CA SER A 48 -3.02 -9.37 -25.98
C SER A 48 -3.24 -10.05 -24.65
N ILE A 49 -3.74 -11.24 -24.73
CA ILE A 49 -3.92 -12.07 -23.56
C ILE A 49 -2.55 -12.56 -23.13
N TRP A 50 -2.14 -12.19 -21.92
CA TRP A 50 -0.99 -12.77 -21.29
C TRP A 50 -1.40 -14.04 -20.56
N GLU A 51 -0.89 -15.16 -21.07
CA GLU A 51 -1.30 -16.48 -20.59
C GLU A 51 -0.37 -17.04 -19.48
N GLY A 52 0.73 -16.35 -19.18
CA GLY A 52 1.71 -16.80 -18.21
C GLY A 52 1.14 -16.87 -16.79
N ASP A 53 0.58 -15.76 -16.31
CA ASP A 53 -0.06 -15.68 -14.99
C ASP A 53 -1.22 -14.67 -15.01
N PRO A 54 -2.34 -15.03 -15.64
CA PRO A 54 -3.46 -14.09 -15.82
C PRO A 54 -4.14 -13.70 -14.51
N GLN A 55 -3.94 -14.45 -13.43
CA GLN A 55 -4.55 -14.13 -12.13
C GLN A 55 -3.89 -12.95 -11.43
N HIS A 56 -2.64 -12.66 -11.74
CA HIS A 56 -1.86 -11.58 -11.14
C HIS A 56 -1.70 -10.36 -12.06
N VAL A 57 -2.45 -10.29 -13.15
CA VAL A 57 -2.48 -9.08 -13.97
C VAL A 57 -3.16 -7.95 -13.22
N ILE A 58 -2.41 -6.88 -12.97
CA ILE A 58 -2.93 -5.67 -12.34
C ILE A 58 -3.42 -4.73 -13.42
N CYS A 59 -4.73 -4.52 -13.46
CA CYS A 59 -5.34 -3.49 -14.29
C CYS A 59 -5.16 -2.14 -13.61
N TYR A 60 -4.33 -1.36 -14.17
CA TYR A 60 -3.87 -0.09 -13.60
C TYR A 60 -4.72 1.10 -14.06
N GLU A 61 -5.12 1.15 -15.31
CA GLU A 61 -6.22 1.96 -15.83
C GLU A 61 -7.01 1.10 -16.80
N GLY A 62 -8.14 0.59 -16.33
CA GLY A 62 -9.05 -0.10 -17.20
C GLY A 62 -10.05 0.89 -17.73
N LEU A 63 -9.93 1.22 -19.01
CA LEU A 63 -10.92 2.00 -19.71
C LEU A 63 -11.49 1.15 -20.83
N ARG A 64 -12.79 1.24 -20.98
CA ARG A 64 -13.47 0.54 -22.04
C ARG A 64 -13.62 1.44 -23.25
N LYS A 65 -13.59 0.84 -24.44
CA LYS A 65 -13.79 1.55 -25.69
C LYS A 65 -15.09 2.32 -25.74
N ASP A 66 -16.15 1.71 -25.26
CA ASP A 66 -17.49 2.28 -25.23
C ASP A 66 -17.61 3.53 -24.36
N LEU A 67 -16.79 3.70 -23.35
CA LEU A 67 -16.70 4.96 -22.60
C LEU A 67 -16.19 6.12 -23.45
N TYR A 68 -15.26 5.88 -24.36
CA TYR A 68 -14.74 6.90 -25.25
C TYR A 68 -15.69 7.26 -26.38
N HIS A 69 -16.65 6.41 -26.68
CA HIS A 69 -17.60 6.64 -27.77
C HIS A 69 -18.91 7.29 -27.31
N GLY A 70 -18.96 7.81 -26.08
CA GLY A 70 -20.12 8.53 -25.58
C GLY A 70 -21.32 7.66 -25.26
N ASN A 71 -21.15 6.37 -25.16
CA ASN A 71 -22.19 5.48 -24.68
C ASN A 71 -22.48 5.73 -23.20
N HIS A 72 -23.69 5.46 -22.77
CA HIS A 72 -24.12 5.75 -21.42
C HIS A 72 -23.18 5.18 -20.39
N PHE A 73 -22.72 6.04 -19.52
CA PHE A 73 -22.03 5.65 -18.29
C PHE A 73 -23.08 5.13 -17.30
N GLU A 74 -23.49 3.91 -17.51
CA GLU A 74 -24.11 3.15 -16.43
C GLU A 74 -22.97 2.63 -15.55
N PRO A 75 -23.12 2.64 -14.21
CA PRO A 75 -22.07 2.16 -13.33
C PRO A 75 -21.60 0.77 -13.74
N PHE A 76 -20.33 0.66 -14.09
CA PHE A 76 -19.64 -0.57 -14.49
C PHE A 76 -20.06 -1.20 -15.83
N GLN A 77 -21.16 -0.79 -16.42
CA GLN A 77 -21.66 -1.37 -17.67
C GLN A 77 -20.71 -1.04 -18.85
N GLY A 78 -20.25 0.20 -18.92
CA GLY A 78 -19.24 0.61 -19.88
C GLY A 78 -17.91 -0.13 -19.76
N LEU A 79 -17.69 -0.91 -18.73
CA LEU A 79 -16.48 -1.70 -18.56
C LEU A 79 -16.55 -3.11 -19.16
N LEU A 80 -17.65 -3.51 -19.77
CA LEU A 80 -17.90 -4.85 -20.32
C LEU A 80 -18.08 -4.79 -21.85
N SER A 81 -17.10 -4.36 -22.63
CA SER A 81 -17.17 -4.43 -24.08
C SER A 81 -16.72 -5.80 -24.59
N ASP A 82 -17.14 -6.15 -25.80
CA ASP A 82 -16.72 -7.39 -26.46
C ASP A 82 -15.19 -7.46 -26.70
N GLU A 83 -14.55 -6.30 -26.65
CA GLU A 83 -13.08 -6.21 -26.81
C GLU A 83 -12.33 -6.28 -25.45
N GLY A 84 -13.05 -6.40 -24.35
CA GLY A 84 -12.49 -6.40 -23.00
C GLY A 84 -12.06 -5.02 -22.50
N PRO A 85 -11.69 -4.93 -21.22
CA PRO A 85 -11.15 -3.70 -20.65
C PRO A 85 -9.74 -3.44 -21.16
N TYR A 86 -9.37 -2.17 -21.25
CA TYR A 86 -7.99 -1.78 -21.53
C TYR A 86 -7.18 -1.80 -20.23
N ALA A 87 -5.96 -2.36 -20.32
CA ALA A 87 -4.97 -2.24 -19.27
C ALA A 87 -3.71 -1.61 -19.90
N ILE A 88 -3.28 -0.46 -19.40
CA ILE A 88 -2.15 0.28 -19.99
C ILE A 88 -0.86 -0.54 -19.94
N GLY A 89 -0.66 -1.35 -18.92
CA GLY A 89 0.52 -2.20 -18.79
C GLY A 89 0.67 -3.28 -19.87
N ASP A 90 -0.39 -3.60 -20.59
CA ASP A 90 -0.41 -4.72 -21.55
C ASP A 90 -0.28 -4.29 -23.02
N GLN A 91 0.00 -3.04 -23.27
CA GLN A 91 -0.04 -2.48 -24.63
C GLN A 91 1.19 -2.81 -25.50
N VAL A 92 1.92 -3.86 -25.17
CA VAL A 92 3.15 -4.27 -25.89
C VAL A 92 2.90 -4.51 -27.39
N LYS A 93 1.74 -5.01 -27.75
CA LYS A 93 1.41 -5.33 -29.15
C LYS A 93 0.73 -4.19 -29.92
N THR A 94 0.05 -3.29 -29.23
CA THR A 94 -0.72 -2.23 -29.87
C THR A 94 -0.03 -0.88 -29.86
N MET A 95 1.00 -0.74 -29.05
CA MET A 95 1.73 0.52 -28.93
C MET A 95 2.93 0.56 -29.83
N SER A 96 3.06 1.66 -30.51
CA SER A 96 4.22 1.97 -31.33
C SER A 96 5.44 2.42 -30.50
N SER A 97 5.27 2.68 -29.21
CA SER A 97 6.30 3.23 -28.35
C SER A 97 6.44 2.43 -27.05
N ALA A 98 7.64 1.94 -26.78
CA ALA A 98 8.00 1.33 -25.51
C ALA A 98 7.97 2.33 -24.32
N THR A 99 7.90 3.63 -24.59
CA THR A 99 7.91 4.70 -23.59
C THR A 99 6.70 4.61 -22.66
N ASP A 100 5.54 4.27 -23.20
CA ASP A 100 4.32 4.18 -22.42
C ASP A 100 4.34 3.01 -21.43
N ILE A 101 4.99 1.92 -21.79
CA ILE A 101 5.21 0.78 -20.89
C ILE A 101 6.09 1.21 -19.71
N CYS A 102 7.15 1.97 -19.97
CA CYS A 102 8.05 2.46 -18.94
C CYS A 102 7.39 3.50 -18.02
N LEU A 103 6.56 4.38 -18.57
CA LEU A 103 5.92 5.46 -17.82
C LEU A 103 4.74 4.99 -16.98
N TYR A 104 3.93 4.07 -17.50
CA TYR A 104 2.65 3.75 -16.91
C TYR A 104 2.50 2.28 -16.48
N GLY A 105 3.41 1.43 -16.85
CA GLY A 105 3.32 0.00 -16.62
C GLY A 105 4.14 -0.50 -15.44
N SER A 106 5.19 -1.21 -15.74
CA SER A 106 5.97 -2.02 -14.77
C SER A 106 6.59 -1.22 -13.63
N ALA A 107 7.00 0.03 -13.86
CA ALA A 107 7.62 0.84 -12.80
C ALA A 107 6.66 1.14 -11.65
N TRP A 108 5.42 1.51 -11.96
CA TRP A 108 4.42 1.80 -10.94
C TRP A 108 3.90 0.56 -10.23
N VAL A 109 3.80 -0.56 -10.95
CA VAL A 109 3.45 -1.86 -10.36
C VAL A 109 4.53 -2.28 -9.37
N GLY A 110 5.80 -2.17 -9.74
CA GLY A 110 6.92 -2.48 -8.84
C GLY A 110 6.95 -1.58 -7.60
N MET A 111 6.68 -0.27 -7.75
CA MET A 111 6.57 0.64 -6.62
C MET A 111 5.40 0.27 -5.69
N LEU A 112 4.22 -0.01 -6.23
CA LEU A 112 3.08 -0.44 -5.42
C LEU A 112 3.36 -1.76 -4.71
N ALA A 113 3.94 -2.72 -5.40
CA ALA A 113 4.31 -4.02 -4.83
C ALA A 113 5.35 -3.90 -3.71
N SER A 114 6.23 -2.90 -3.77
CA SER A 114 7.19 -2.65 -2.68
C SER A 114 6.56 -2.03 -1.44
N ILE A 115 5.39 -1.38 -1.58
CA ILE A 115 4.68 -0.74 -0.48
C ILE A 115 3.72 -1.71 0.21
N VAL A 116 3.02 -2.55 -0.57
CA VAL A 116 1.87 -3.33 -0.09
C VAL A 116 2.28 -4.74 0.22
N ASP A 117 1.96 -5.17 1.43
CA ASP A 117 2.02 -6.57 1.85
C ASP A 117 0.71 -6.98 2.51
N THR A 118 0.37 -8.25 2.46
CA THR A 118 -0.81 -8.81 3.13
C THR A 118 -0.46 -9.17 4.57
N THR A 119 -1.48 -9.30 5.42
CA THR A 119 -1.32 -9.80 6.78
C THR A 119 -2.08 -11.11 6.97
N ASN A 120 -2.03 -11.67 8.17
CA ASN A 120 -2.84 -12.82 8.56
C ASN A 120 -4.35 -12.51 8.63
N VAL A 121 -4.75 -11.25 8.51
CA VAL A 121 -6.15 -10.81 8.54
C VAL A 121 -6.53 -10.23 7.18
N GLU A 122 -7.55 -10.82 6.56
CA GLU A 122 -8.08 -10.31 5.28
C GLU A 122 -8.44 -8.82 5.39
N CYS A 123 -8.26 -8.05 4.33
CA CYS A 123 -8.50 -6.61 4.25
C CYS A 123 -7.68 -5.75 5.22
N ILE A 124 -6.69 -6.29 5.90
CA ILE A 124 -5.69 -5.50 6.63
C ILE A 124 -4.36 -5.65 5.92
N LEU A 125 -3.87 -4.55 5.37
CA LEU A 125 -2.60 -4.48 4.66
C LEU A 125 -1.51 -3.97 5.61
N GLN A 126 -0.28 -4.46 5.43
CA GLN A 126 0.92 -3.87 6.00
C GLN A 126 1.59 -3.03 4.91
N LEU A 127 1.60 -1.70 5.09
CA LEU A 127 2.13 -0.77 4.11
C LEU A 127 3.50 -0.28 4.56
N ASP A 128 4.54 -0.57 3.77
CA ASP A 128 5.89 -0.10 4.04
C ASP A 128 6.03 1.40 3.73
N CYS A 129 6.12 2.21 4.78
CA CYS A 129 6.27 3.65 4.67
C CYS A 129 7.70 4.08 4.27
N ASN A 130 8.64 3.17 4.20
CA ASN A 130 10.02 3.44 3.79
C ASN A 130 10.28 3.08 2.33
N ALA A 131 9.50 2.20 1.73
CA ALA A 131 9.76 1.65 0.40
C ALA A 131 9.97 2.74 -0.67
N THR A 132 9.17 3.81 -0.60
CA THR A 132 9.21 4.93 -1.54
C THR A 132 9.58 6.27 -0.91
N ASP A 133 10.03 6.27 0.34
CA ASP A 133 10.55 7.48 1.00
C ASP A 133 12.00 7.72 0.58
N PHE A 134 12.18 8.51 -0.46
CA PHE A 134 13.49 8.86 -0.99
C PHE A 134 14.14 10.05 -0.27
N TYR A 135 13.45 10.66 0.70
CA TYR A 135 13.87 11.87 1.40
C TYR A 135 14.46 11.62 2.79
N SER A 136 14.34 10.40 3.31
CA SER A 136 14.87 10.05 4.63
C SER A 136 15.86 8.89 4.60
N THR A 137 16.56 8.71 5.70
CA THR A 137 17.57 7.65 5.85
C THR A 137 17.00 6.24 5.90
N ARG A 138 15.68 6.07 6.07
CA ARG A 138 14.98 4.77 6.17
C ARG A 138 15.57 3.81 7.22
N LYS A 139 16.22 4.34 8.23
CA LYS A 139 16.98 3.55 9.21
C LYS A 139 16.11 2.57 9.98
N TYR A 140 14.89 2.97 10.31
CA TYR A 140 13.97 2.15 11.11
C TYR A 140 12.77 1.71 10.26
N PRO A 141 12.52 0.40 10.13
CA PRO A 141 11.33 -0.10 9.43
C PRO A 141 10.06 0.57 9.98
N THR A 142 9.21 1.05 9.08
CA THR A 142 8.02 1.80 9.47
C THR A 142 6.83 1.34 8.63
N TYR A 143 5.76 0.91 9.31
CA TYR A 143 4.59 0.30 8.67
C TYR A 143 3.31 1.00 9.07
N LEU A 144 2.46 1.29 8.09
CA LEU A 144 1.08 1.72 8.29
C LEU A 144 0.16 0.51 8.17
N LEU A 145 -0.71 0.32 9.17
CA LEU A 145 -1.80 -0.66 9.14
C LEU A 145 -3.11 0.05 9.47
N PHE A 146 -4.18 -0.36 8.79
CA PHE A 146 -5.54 0.13 9.02
C PHE A 146 -6.49 -1.04 9.19
N ASN A 147 -7.27 -1.03 10.27
CA ASN A 147 -8.33 -2.00 10.52
C ASN A 147 -9.68 -1.46 10.05
N PRO A 148 -10.26 -1.97 8.93
CA PRO A 148 -11.56 -1.53 8.45
C PRO A 148 -12.75 -2.15 9.19
N TYR A 149 -12.51 -3.10 10.09
CA TYR A 149 -13.56 -3.81 10.80
C TYR A 149 -14.11 -3.00 11.98
N PHE A 150 -15.32 -3.32 12.39
CA PHE A 150 -15.96 -2.76 13.58
C PHE A 150 -15.56 -3.47 14.88
N GLU A 151 -14.62 -4.41 14.81
CA GLU A 151 -14.06 -5.14 15.94
C GLU A 151 -12.54 -5.08 15.93
N ALA A 152 -11.94 -5.28 17.10
CA ALA A 152 -10.48 -5.36 17.20
C ALA A 152 -9.96 -6.63 16.52
N LYS A 153 -8.82 -6.50 15.84
CA LYS A 153 -8.15 -7.61 15.17
C LYS A 153 -6.73 -7.79 15.68
N GLU A 154 -6.37 -9.04 15.91
CA GLU A 154 -4.97 -9.40 16.17
C GLU A 154 -4.25 -9.62 14.83
N VAL A 155 -3.24 -8.79 14.60
CA VAL A 155 -2.49 -8.77 13.34
C VAL A 155 -1.05 -9.13 13.61
N THR A 156 -0.54 -10.13 12.91
CA THR A 156 0.86 -10.52 12.93
C THR A 156 1.63 -9.67 11.92
N LEU A 157 2.70 -9.06 12.36
CA LEU A 157 3.58 -8.26 11.48
C LEU A 157 4.42 -9.18 10.60
N ASN A 158 4.52 -8.85 9.33
CA ASN A 158 5.38 -9.54 8.38
C ASN A 158 6.86 -9.15 8.61
N GLN A 159 7.28 -9.23 9.85
CA GLN A 159 8.63 -8.88 10.29
C GLN A 159 9.09 -9.87 11.34
N HIS A 160 10.22 -10.51 11.08
CA HIS A 160 10.87 -11.38 12.06
C HIS A 160 12.00 -10.62 12.76
N PHE A 161 11.82 -10.35 14.06
CA PHE A 161 12.81 -9.60 14.82
C PHE A 161 13.90 -10.53 15.36
N THR A 162 15.10 -10.38 14.83
CA THR A 162 16.28 -11.15 15.25
C THR A 162 16.94 -10.59 16.52
N GLU A 163 16.62 -9.35 16.87
CA GLU A 163 17.05 -8.67 18.08
C GLU A 163 15.88 -8.02 18.81
N PRO A 164 15.97 -7.78 20.14
CA PRO A 164 14.90 -7.12 20.88
C PRO A 164 14.55 -5.76 20.25
N THR A 165 13.29 -5.61 19.87
CA THR A 165 12.75 -4.46 19.16
C THR A 165 11.55 -3.87 19.88
N ASP A 166 11.50 -2.57 20.01
CA ASP A 166 10.37 -1.83 20.54
C ASP A 166 9.50 -1.32 19.38
N LEU A 167 8.19 -1.51 19.49
CA LEU A 167 7.21 -1.02 18.53
C LEU A 167 6.62 0.30 19.03
N TYR A 168 6.97 1.40 18.36
CA TYR A 168 6.47 2.74 18.66
C TYR A 168 5.43 3.15 17.64
N ASP A 169 4.23 3.51 18.10
CA ASP A 169 3.15 4.00 17.25
C ASP A 169 3.17 5.53 17.16
N LEU A 170 3.35 6.06 15.95
CA LEU A 170 3.37 7.49 15.66
C LEU A 170 2.01 8.16 15.85
N VAL A 171 0.89 7.42 15.71
CA VAL A 171 -0.47 7.95 15.84
C VAL A 171 -0.78 8.21 17.30
N SER A 172 -0.62 7.21 18.16
CA SER A 172 -0.87 7.31 19.60
C SER A 172 0.30 7.91 20.39
N LYS A 173 1.49 8.02 19.78
CA LYS A 173 2.75 8.49 20.38
C LYS A 173 3.20 7.64 21.57
N LYS A 174 2.95 6.34 21.49
CA LYS A 174 3.23 5.38 22.56
C LYS A 174 3.97 4.16 22.04
N TYR A 175 4.73 3.54 22.92
CA TYR A 175 5.22 2.18 22.68
C TYR A 175 4.05 1.22 22.91
N ILE A 176 3.66 0.51 21.87
CA ILE A 176 2.57 -0.49 21.92
C ILE A 176 3.08 -1.85 22.38
N LYS A 177 4.35 -2.14 22.11
CA LYS A 177 5.04 -3.36 22.57
C LYS A 177 6.53 -3.07 22.72
N LYS A 178 7.20 -3.79 23.64
CA LYS A 178 8.64 -3.63 23.88
C LYS A 178 9.34 -4.97 23.92
N ASN A 179 10.62 -4.96 23.58
CA ASN A 179 11.50 -6.13 23.58
C ASN A 179 10.93 -7.31 22.76
N CYS A 180 10.30 -7.00 21.64
CA CYS A 180 9.76 -8.02 20.74
C CYS A 180 10.92 -8.79 20.07
N THR A 181 10.80 -10.11 20.00
CA THR A 181 11.71 -10.99 19.28
C THR A 181 10.89 -12.00 18.49
N GLY A 182 11.42 -12.47 17.36
CA GLY A 182 10.71 -13.42 16.50
C GLY A 182 9.49 -12.81 15.85
N GLU A 183 8.47 -13.65 15.65
CA GLU A 183 7.17 -13.25 15.15
C GLU A 183 6.41 -12.45 16.21
N THR A 184 5.76 -11.38 15.80
CA THR A 184 5.10 -10.47 16.74
C THR A 184 3.74 -10.05 16.23
N SER A 185 2.70 -10.24 17.06
CA SER A 185 1.34 -9.77 16.80
C SER A 185 1.02 -8.52 17.63
N ILE A 186 0.08 -7.73 17.13
CA ILE A 186 -0.43 -6.50 17.75
C ILE A 186 -1.96 -6.48 17.65
N ILE A 187 -2.61 -5.72 18.51
CA ILE A 187 -4.06 -5.50 18.44
C ILE A 187 -4.33 -4.18 17.74
N LEU A 188 -5.11 -4.25 16.67
CA LEU A 188 -5.66 -3.09 15.98
C LEU A 188 -7.10 -2.85 16.41
N ASN A 189 -7.37 -1.69 16.99
CA ASN A 189 -8.72 -1.30 17.37
C ASN A 189 -9.64 -1.13 16.15
N PRO A 190 -10.96 -1.19 16.34
CA PRO A 190 -11.94 -0.99 15.27
C PRO A 190 -11.77 0.35 14.56
N ASP A 191 -11.96 0.38 13.24
CA ASP A 191 -11.90 1.59 12.38
C ASP A 191 -10.69 2.50 12.70
N ASN A 192 -9.54 1.90 12.97
CA ASN A 192 -8.36 2.62 13.43
C ASN A 192 -7.11 2.28 12.61
N ALA A 193 -6.23 3.26 12.51
CA ALA A 193 -4.90 3.09 11.91
C ALA A 193 -3.82 3.25 12.97
N ILE A 194 -2.73 2.55 12.77
CA ILE A 194 -1.48 2.75 13.51
C ILE A 194 -0.33 2.89 12.51
N THR A 195 0.69 3.65 12.91
CA THR A 195 1.93 3.75 12.15
C THR A 195 3.08 3.34 13.05
N ILE A 196 3.56 2.12 12.86
CA ILE A 196 4.55 1.49 13.73
C ILE A 196 5.95 1.77 13.23
N VAL A 197 6.81 2.27 14.11
CA VAL A 197 8.26 2.31 13.88
C VAL A 197 8.91 1.20 14.71
N CYS A 198 9.70 0.34 14.07
CA CYS A 198 10.43 -0.74 14.69
C CYS A 198 11.81 -0.22 15.14
N ILE A 199 11.99 -0.05 16.44
CA ILE A 199 13.18 0.56 17.03
C ILE A 199 13.93 -0.50 17.84
N PRO A 200 15.24 -0.77 17.60
CA PRO A 200 16.02 -1.64 18.48
C PRO A 200 15.89 -1.20 19.94
N SER A 201 15.61 -2.16 20.84
CA SER A 201 15.39 -1.83 22.26
C SER A 201 16.63 -1.20 22.90
N SER A 202 17.82 -1.56 22.40
CA SER A 202 19.11 -1.03 22.81
C SER A 202 19.42 0.40 22.31
N ALA A 203 18.68 0.90 21.30
CA ALA A 203 18.91 2.20 20.69
C ALA A 203 18.71 3.34 21.69
N LYS A 204 19.55 4.38 21.60
CA LYS A 204 19.45 5.57 22.46
C LYS A 204 18.28 6.46 22.02
N LYS A 205 17.29 6.58 22.89
CA LYS A 205 16.06 7.34 22.65
C LYS A 205 16.12 8.68 23.41
N THR A 206 15.87 9.79 22.71
CA THR A 206 15.90 11.14 23.28
C THR A 206 14.68 11.93 22.79
N LYS A 207 14.01 12.62 23.71
CA LYS A 207 12.94 13.57 23.39
C LYS A 207 13.51 14.98 23.41
N LYS A 208 13.43 15.69 22.28
CA LYS A 208 13.97 17.04 22.16
C LYS A 208 13.14 17.86 21.17
N HIS A 209 12.76 19.09 21.57
CA HIS A 209 12.01 20.05 20.74
C HIS A 209 10.74 19.42 20.11
N GLY A 210 9.94 18.67 20.88
CA GLY A 210 8.73 18.02 20.40
C GLY A 210 8.97 16.89 19.39
N LYS A 211 10.14 16.28 19.42
CA LYS A 211 10.51 15.17 18.53
C LYS A 211 11.06 13.99 19.31
N LEU A 212 10.82 12.79 18.81
CA LEU A 212 11.53 11.59 19.26
C LEU A 212 12.73 11.36 18.32
N ILE A 213 13.91 11.34 18.92
CA ILE A 213 15.17 11.09 18.22
C ILE A 213 15.74 9.77 18.72
N VAL A 214 16.11 8.89 17.81
CA VAL A 214 16.67 7.57 18.09
C VAL A 214 18.02 7.47 17.37
N ASP A 215 19.10 7.31 18.13
CA ASP A 215 20.49 7.27 17.62
C ASP A 215 20.80 8.40 16.62
N GLY A 216 20.29 9.60 16.90
CA GLY A 216 20.50 10.78 16.07
C GLY A 216 19.47 10.99 14.95
N GLU A 217 18.64 10.00 14.63
CA GLU A 217 17.60 10.08 13.61
C GLU A 217 16.25 10.52 14.22
N ILE A 218 15.54 11.39 13.53
CA ILE A 218 14.17 11.78 13.95
C ILE A 218 13.21 10.68 13.54
N VAL A 219 12.59 10.07 14.54
CA VAL A 219 11.59 9.01 14.36
C VAL A 219 10.18 9.56 14.44
N ASP A 220 9.93 10.49 15.36
CA ASP A 220 8.64 11.19 15.46
C ASP A 220 8.89 12.69 15.38
N TYR A 221 8.28 13.32 14.40
CA TYR A 221 8.41 14.76 14.12
C TYR A 221 7.47 15.63 14.96
N ARG A 222 6.50 15.01 15.67
CA ARG A 222 5.36 15.71 16.30
C ARG A 222 4.96 15.09 17.64
N LEU A 223 5.91 14.93 18.56
CA LEU A 223 5.62 14.47 19.92
C LEU A 223 4.60 15.34 20.63
#